data_15941b000913946cf7df3b27f4f61110
#
_entry.id   15941b000913946cf7df3b27f4f61110
#
_cell.length_a   1.000
_cell.length_b   1.000
_cell.length_c   1.000
_cell.angle_alpha   90.00
_cell.angle_beta   90.00
_cell.angle_gamma   90.00
#
_symmetry.space_group_name_H-M   'P 1'
#
loop_
_entity.id
_entity.type
_entity.pdbx_description
1 polymer ?
#
loop_
_entity_poly.entity_id
_entity_poly.type
_entity_poly.pdbx_seq_one_letter_code
_entity_poly.pdbx_strand_id
1 'polypeptide(L)'
;MKTVAIILARGGSKEILDKNIIDFCGKPLLAWTIEHCRDGGVDSVYVSSDSDKILEVGEEYGAVSIKRPEEISGDTATSESGWLHALEVIEEKTTNLDWILAPQVTSPLRSTDDIRNGLEIAKSGKFDSLFSCSIAEDLFFWEESSGNLDSVNYDWRNRKRRQDIPKQYIENGSFYLFRPEALRKNNNRFGGRIGVVEMEFWKMFEIDSMDDLKMCEALMREFLL
;
A
#
# COMPACT_ATOMS: atom_id res chain seq x y z
N MET A 1 16.83 -10.60 -8.35
CA MET A 1 16.21 -9.94 -7.17
C MET A 1 14.91 -10.70 -6.91
N LYS A 2 14.83 -11.40 -5.78
CA LYS A 2 13.66 -12.17 -5.40
C LYS A 2 12.72 -11.28 -4.59
N THR A 3 11.51 -11.08 -5.10
CA THR A 3 10.52 -10.17 -4.48
C THR A 3 9.19 -10.90 -4.33
N VAL A 4 8.61 -10.86 -3.14
CA VAL A 4 7.26 -11.37 -2.91
C VAL A 4 6.32 -10.24 -2.55
N ALA A 5 5.05 -10.33 -2.96
CA ALA A 5 4.01 -9.47 -2.45
C ALA A 5 3.37 -10.08 -1.21
N ILE A 6 3.19 -9.28 -0.15
CA ILE A 6 2.47 -9.66 1.06
C ILE A 6 1.30 -8.70 1.25
N ILE A 7 0.11 -9.17 0.94
CA ILE A 7 -1.14 -8.42 1.04
C ILE A 7 -1.78 -8.73 2.39
N LEU A 8 -1.94 -7.71 3.23
CA LEU A 8 -2.66 -7.84 4.49
C LEU A 8 -4.13 -7.49 4.27
N ALA A 9 -5.03 -8.43 4.56
CA ALA A 9 -6.46 -8.25 4.41
C ALA A 9 -7.21 -8.87 5.60
N ARG A 10 -7.63 -8.05 6.56
CA ARG A 10 -8.39 -8.55 7.74
C ARG A 10 -9.88 -8.66 7.46
N GLY A 11 -10.57 -9.58 8.16
CA GLY A 11 -12.01 -9.79 8.05
C GLY A 11 -12.87 -8.72 8.73
N GLY A 12 -12.38 -8.07 9.78
CA GLY A 12 -13.15 -7.19 10.66
C GLY A 12 -13.24 -5.72 10.18
N SER A 13 -13.60 -5.45 8.93
CA SER A 13 -13.83 -4.07 8.46
C SER A 13 -15.12 -3.50 9.06
N LYS A 14 -15.04 -2.30 9.67
CA LYS A 14 -16.16 -1.69 10.43
C LYS A 14 -17.09 -0.85 9.56
N GLU A 15 -16.55 -0.08 8.63
CA GLU A 15 -17.33 0.88 7.84
C GLU A 15 -17.99 0.22 6.62
N ILE A 16 -17.28 -0.69 5.98
CA ILE A 16 -17.81 -1.50 4.87
C ILE A 16 -17.63 -2.97 5.23
N LEU A 17 -18.73 -3.69 5.37
CA LEU A 17 -18.69 -5.13 5.66
C LEU A 17 -17.94 -5.86 4.53
N ASP A 18 -17.02 -6.76 4.92
CA ASP A 18 -16.22 -7.52 3.95
C ASP A 18 -15.45 -6.65 2.94
N LYS A 19 -15.04 -5.44 3.30
CA LYS A 19 -14.43 -4.43 2.43
C LYS A 19 -13.40 -5.00 1.46
N ASN A 20 -12.51 -5.86 1.93
CA ASN A 20 -11.42 -6.41 1.11
C ASN A 20 -11.89 -7.31 -0.05
N ILE A 21 -13.11 -7.82 0.03
CA ILE A 21 -13.70 -8.71 -0.98
C ILE A 21 -15.03 -8.20 -1.54
N ILE A 22 -15.36 -6.91 -1.28
CA ILE A 22 -16.52 -6.27 -1.92
C ILE A 22 -16.32 -6.23 -3.43
N ASP A 23 -17.43 -6.30 -4.18
CA ASP A 23 -17.35 -6.08 -5.63
C ASP A 23 -16.85 -4.67 -5.93
N PHE A 24 -15.82 -4.60 -6.75
CA PHE A 24 -15.23 -3.37 -7.27
C PHE A 24 -14.96 -3.54 -8.76
N CYS A 25 -15.74 -2.85 -9.58
CA CYS A 25 -15.66 -2.95 -11.04
C CYS A 25 -15.72 -4.39 -11.57
N GLY A 26 -16.61 -5.22 -11.00
CA GLY A 26 -16.95 -6.55 -11.51
C GLY A 26 -16.09 -7.70 -10.98
N LYS A 27 -15.23 -7.48 -9.98
CA LYS A 27 -14.54 -8.54 -9.23
C LYS A 27 -14.21 -8.10 -7.80
N PRO A 28 -13.86 -9.03 -6.88
CA PRO A 28 -13.46 -8.67 -5.52
C PRO A 28 -12.33 -7.64 -5.49
N LEU A 29 -12.40 -6.66 -4.59
CA LEU A 29 -11.38 -5.61 -4.44
C LEU A 29 -9.97 -6.18 -4.27
N LEU A 30 -9.81 -7.25 -3.49
CA LEU A 30 -8.56 -7.98 -3.30
C LEU A 30 -7.99 -8.54 -4.61
N ALA A 31 -8.86 -8.98 -5.52
CA ALA A 31 -8.44 -9.59 -6.79
C ALA A 31 -7.62 -8.63 -7.66
N TRP A 32 -8.01 -7.36 -7.71
CA TRP A 32 -7.25 -6.31 -8.40
C TRP A 32 -5.82 -6.19 -7.87
N THR A 33 -5.68 -6.22 -6.54
CA THR A 33 -4.36 -6.12 -5.91
C THR A 33 -3.49 -7.33 -6.23
N ILE A 34 -4.06 -8.54 -6.20
CA ILE A 34 -3.34 -9.78 -6.53
C ILE A 34 -2.86 -9.75 -7.98
N GLU A 35 -3.75 -9.40 -8.92
CA GLU A 35 -3.43 -9.35 -10.34
C GLU A 35 -2.38 -8.28 -10.65
N HIS A 36 -2.50 -7.07 -10.10
CA HIS A 36 -1.50 -6.03 -10.29
C HIS A 36 -0.11 -6.45 -9.79
N CYS A 37 -0.03 -7.15 -8.65
CA CYS A 37 1.24 -7.65 -8.14
C CYS A 37 1.82 -8.75 -9.03
N ARG A 38 1.01 -9.75 -9.39
CA ARG A 38 1.44 -10.87 -10.25
C ARG A 38 1.92 -10.37 -11.61
N ASP A 39 1.10 -9.57 -12.28
CA ASP A 39 1.38 -9.06 -13.62
C ASP A 39 2.47 -7.96 -13.61
N GLY A 40 2.70 -7.35 -12.45
CA GLY A 40 3.79 -6.43 -12.16
C GLY A 40 5.17 -7.08 -12.06
N GLY A 41 5.21 -8.42 -11.87
CA GLY A 41 6.44 -9.20 -11.95
C GLY A 41 7.08 -9.54 -10.61
N VAL A 42 6.28 -9.67 -9.54
CA VAL A 42 6.75 -10.30 -8.29
C VAL A 42 6.83 -11.82 -8.47
N ASP A 43 7.72 -12.47 -7.72
CA ASP A 43 7.94 -13.93 -7.82
C ASP A 43 6.76 -14.75 -7.24
N SER A 44 6.08 -14.20 -6.23
CA SER A 44 4.90 -14.82 -5.61
C SER A 44 4.05 -13.78 -4.90
N VAL A 45 2.74 -14.04 -4.81
CA VAL A 45 1.78 -13.22 -4.08
C VAL A 45 1.21 -14.00 -2.92
N TYR A 46 1.26 -13.42 -1.73
CA TYR A 46 0.71 -13.98 -0.50
C TYR A 46 -0.39 -13.08 0.05
N VAL A 47 -1.47 -13.69 0.51
CA VAL A 47 -2.56 -13.02 1.24
C VAL A 47 -2.54 -13.50 2.69
N SER A 48 -2.33 -12.57 3.62
CA SER A 48 -2.38 -12.84 5.06
C SER A 48 -3.69 -12.31 5.64
N SER A 49 -4.51 -13.22 6.17
CA SER A 49 -5.83 -12.90 6.73
C SER A 49 -6.18 -13.79 7.90
N ASP A 50 -7.00 -13.27 8.81
CA ASP A 50 -7.72 -13.99 9.87
C ASP A 50 -9.03 -14.63 9.35
N SER A 51 -9.54 -14.19 8.20
CA SER A 51 -10.79 -14.63 7.59
C SER A 51 -10.56 -15.70 6.52
N ASP A 52 -11.18 -16.88 6.69
CA ASP A 52 -11.10 -17.95 5.69
C ASP A 52 -11.73 -17.53 4.37
N LYS A 53 -12.83 -16.77 4.40
CA LYS A 53 -13.48 -16.22 3.20
C LYS A 53 -12.53 -15.34 2.35
N ILE A 54 -11.71 -14.53 3.00
CA ILE A 54 -10.71 -13.70 2.30
C ILE A 54 -9.59 -14.57 1.73
N LEU A 55 -9.15 -15.60 2.47
CA LEU A 55 -8.14 -16.54 2.01
C LEU A 55 -8.62 -17.34 0.80
N GLU A 56 -9.86 -17.83 0.80
CA GLU A 56 -10.49 -18.53 -0.32
C GLU A 56 -10.50 -17.65 -1.58
N VAL A 57 -10.93 -16.38 -1.46
CA VAL A 57 -10.87 -15.43 -2.58
C VAL A 57 -9.41 -15.22 -3.04
N GLY A 58 -8.47 -15.10 -2.10
CA GLY A 58 -7.05 -14.98 -2.45
C GLY A 58 -6.54 -16.15 -3.30
N GLU A 59 -6.88 -17.38 -2.93
CA GLU A 59 -6.51 -18.61 -3.64
C GLU A 59 -7.17 -18.69 -5.01
N GLU A 60 -8.44 -18.31 -5.13
CA GLU A 60 -9.16 -18.27 -6.40
C GLU A 60 -8.44 -17.40 -7.44
N TYR A 61 -7.84 -16.28 -6.99
CA TYR A 61 -7.08 -15.38 -7.85
C TYR A 61 -5.58 -15.68 -7.90
N GLY A 62 -5.14 -16.81 -7.34
CA GLY A 62 -3.79 -17.35 -7.50
C GLY A 62 -2.78 -16.86 -6.47
N ALA A 63 -3.21 -16.31 -5.35
CA ALA A 63 -2.33 -16.01 -4.23
C ALA A 63 -2.15 -17.24 -3.32
N VAL A 64 -1.07 -17.25 -2.55
CA VAL A 64 -0.83 -18.23 -1.50
C VAL A 64 -1.38 -17.69 -0.17
N SER A 65 -2.23 -18.48 0.49
CA SER A 65 -2.87 -18.10 1.75
C SER A 65 -1.92 -18.25 2.95
N ILE A 66 -1.98 -17.27 3.84
CA ILE A 66 -1.34 -17.31 5.15
C ILE A 66 -2.42 -17.00 6.20
N LYS A 67 -2.77 -18.00 6.99
CA LYS A 67 -3.70 -17.81 8.11
C LYS A 67 -3.02 -16.99 9.20
N ARG A 68 -3.53 -15.79 9.44
CA ARG A 68 -2.99 -14.87 10.44
C ARG A 68 -3.70 -15.10 11.79
N PRO A 69 -2.95 -15.19 12.91
CA PRO A 69 -3.51 -15.31 14.24
C PRO A 69 -4.41 -14.12 14.61
N GLU A 70 -5.46 -14.37 15.41
CA GLU A 70 -6.40 -13.34 15.85
C GLU A 70 -5.73 -12.24 16.66
N GLU A 71 -4.71 -12.58 17.46
CA GLU A 71 -3.97 -11.66 18.33
C GLU A 71 -3.28 -10.54 17.56
N ILE A 72 -2.95 -10.76 16.30
CA ILE A 72 -2.32 -9.77 15.40
C ILE A 72 -3.24 -9.38 14.25
N SER A 73 -4.55 -9.54 14.40
CA SER A 73 -5.57 -9.22 13.39
C SER A 73 -6.60 -8.18 13.88
N GLY A 74 -6.57 -7.82 15.17
CA GLY A 74 -7.48 -6.86 15.77
C GLY A 74 -7.20 -5.40 15.36
N ASP A 75 -8.04 -4.49 15.87
CA ASP A 75 -7.97 -3.06 15.55
C ASP A 75 -6.67 -2.37 16.00
N THR A 76 -6.01 -2.92 17.01
CA THR A 76 -4.75 -2.39 17.55
C THR A 76 -3.51 -3.07 16.94
N ALA A 77 -3.71 -4.07 16.09
CA ALA A 77 -2.61 -4.75 15.41
C ALA A 77 -1.97 -3.82 14.36
N THR A 78 -0.64 -3.77 14.38
CA THR A 78 0.10 -2.99 13.39
C THR A 78 0.27 -3.77 12.10
N SER A 79 0.40 -3.09 10.98
CA SER A 79 0.73 -3.74 9.70
C SER A 79 2.06 -4.47 9.79
N GLU A 80 3.02 -3.92 10.51
CA GLU A 80 4.34 -4.49 10.73
C GLU A 80 4.26 -5.89 11.38
N SER A 81 3.39 -6.07 12.39
CA SER A 81 3.20 -7.40 13.02
C SER A 81 2.64 -8.42 12.03
N GLY A 82 1.72 -8.00 11.16
CA GLY A 82 1.17 -8.85 10.11
C GLY A 82 2.21 -9.24 9.06
N TRP A 83 3.06 -8.30 8.63
CA TRP A 83 4.13 -8.59 7.69
C TRP A 83 5.25 -9.43 8.29
N LEU A 84 5.62 -9.22 9.57
CA LEU A 84 6.61 -10.06 10.26
C LEU A 84 6.14 -11.51 10.34
N HIS A 85 4.91 -11.74 10.78
CA HIS A 85 4.33 -13.07 10.81
C HIS A 85 4.31 -13.73 9.42
N ALA A 86 3.84 -13.00 8.40
CA ALA A 86 3.82 -13.54 7.05
C ALA A 86 5.22 -13.86 6.52
N LEU A 87 6.20 -13.01 6.83
CA LEU A 87 7.59 -13.20 6.45
C LEU A 87 8.17 -14.47 7.09
N GLU A 88 7.92 -14.74 8.38
CA GLU A 88 8.34 -15.95 9.07
C GLU A 88 7.80 -17.21 8.36
N VAL A 89 6.49 -17.22 8.04
CA VAL A 89 5.86 -18.36 7.32
C VAL A 89 6.45 -18.55 5.92
N ILE A 90 6.74 -17.47 5.21
CA ILE A 90 7.31 -17.51 3.85
C ILE A 90 8.72 -18.08 3.90
N GLU A 91 9.53 -17.69 4.86
CA GLU A 91 10.94 -18.09 4.96
C GLU A 91 11.15 -19.54 5.37
N GLU A 92 10.15 -20.20 5.94
CA GLU A 92 10.17 -21.67 6.11
C GLU A 92 10.35 -22.43 4.79
N LYS A 93 9.86 -21.84 3.67
CA LYS A 93 9.84 -22.47 2.36
C LYS A 93 10.67 -21.73 1.31
N THR A 94 11.06 -20.49 1.60
CA THR A 94 11.71 -19.59 0.64
C THR A 94 12.98 -18.99 1.24
N THR A 95 14.09 -19.20 0.59
CA THR A 95 15.39 -18.61 1.00
C THR A 95 15.74 -17.40 0.11
N ASN A 96 16.57 -16.49 0.63
CA ASN A 96 17.16 -15.35 -0.10
C ASN A 96 16.08 -14.40 -0.67
N LEU A 97 15.16 -13.96 0.17
CA LEU A 97 14.20 -12.93 -0.17
C LEU A 97 14.88 -11.55 -0.10
N ASP A 98 14.88 -10.83 -1.21
CA ASP A 98 15.52 -9.51 -1.30
C ASP A 98 14.59 -8.37 -0.92
N TRP A 99 13.30 -8.46 -1.34
CA TRP A 99 12.32 -7.40 -1.16
C TRP A 99 10.92 -7.93 -0.86
N ILE A 100 10.20 -7.18 -0.06
CA ILE A 100 8.77 -7.33 0.17
C ILE A 100 8.05 -6.17 -0.53
N LEU A 101 7.10 -6.49 -1.41
CA LEU A 101 6.09 -5.56 -1.89
C LEU A 101 4.87 -5.68 -0.98
N ALA A 102 4.46 -4.59 -0.37
CA ALA A 102 3.35 -4.52 0.57
C ALA A 102 2.25 -3.57 0.05
N PRO A 103 1.35 -4.04 -0.82
CA PRO A 103 0.26 -3.23 -1.34
C PRO A 103 -0.90 -3.18 -0.36
N GLN A 104 -1.67 -2.09 -0.38
CA GLN A 104 -2.93 -1.99 0.33
C GLN A 104 -4.10 -2.35 -0.60
N VAL A 105 -5.02 -3.16 -0.11
CA VAL A 105 -6.22 -3.57 -0.86
C VAL A 105 -7.14 -2.37 -1.09
N THR A 106 -7.25 -1.49 -0.10
CA THR A 106 -8.12 -0.31 -0.12
C THR A 106 -7.68 0.80 -1.07
N SER A 107 -6.48 0.70 -1.66
CA SER A 107 -5.96 1.66 -2.66
C SER A 107 -5.91 1.00 -4.04
N PRO A 108 -7.05 0.77 -4.72
CA PRO A 108 -7.10 -0.03 -5.95
C PRO A 108 -6.59 0.69 -7.20
N LEU A 109 -6.48 2.02 -7.15
CA LEU A 109 -6.16 2.86 -8.31
C LEU A 109 -4.67 2.82 -8.66
N ARG A 110 -4.11 1.61 -8.78
CA ARG A 110 -2.76 1.39 -9.29
C ARG A 110 -2.81 0.59 -10.57
N SER A 111 -1.83 0.75 -11.40
CA SER A 111 -1.61 -0.08 -12.57
C SER A 111 -0.48 -1.11 -12.33
N THR A 112 -0.42 -2.09 -13.18
CA THR A 112 0.71 -3.03 -13.25
C THR A 112 2.05 -2.31 -13.48
N ASP A 113 2.03 -1.21 -14.23
CA ASP A 113 3.23 -0.43 -14.53
C ASP A 113 3.76 0.34 -13.31
N ASP A 114 2.88 0.76 -12.38
CA ASP A 114 3.33 1.35 -11.11
C ASP A 114 4.15 0.36 -10.29
N ILE A 115 3.71 -0.91 -10.25
CA ILE A 115 4.45 -1.99 -9.57
C ILE A 115 5.78 -2.25 -10.28
N ARG A 116 5.80 -2.35 -11.61
CA ARG A 116 7.04 -2.54 -12.39
C ARG A 116 8.03 -1.43 -12.14
N ASN A 117 7.58 -0.18 -12.17
CA ASN A 117 8.42 0.97 -11.86
C ASN A 117 9.02 0.88 -10.46
N GLY A 118 8.22 0.54 -9.45
CA GLY A 118 8.69 0.32 -8.08
C GLY A 118 9.79 -0.75 -8.00
N LEU A 119 9.60 -1.88 -8.68
CA LEU A 119 10.57 -2.97 -8.74
C LEU A 119 11.86 -2.54 -9.46
N GLU A 120 11.79 -1.77 -10.52
CA GLU A 120 12.98 -1.25 -11.22
C GLU A 120 13.77 -0.27 -10.33
N ILE A 121 13.07 0.61 -9.60
CA ILE A 121 13.73 1.50 -8.62
C ILE A 121 14.40 0.68 -7.51
N ALA A 122 13.75 -0.37 -7.00
CA ALA A 122 14.33 -1.26 -6.00
C ALA A 122 15.59 -1.97 -6.51
N LYS A 123 15.58 -2.45 -7.77
CA LYS A 123 16.74 -3.08 -8.43
C LYS A 123 17.94 -2.15 -8.58
N SER A 124 17.73 -0.85 -8.59
CA SER A 124 18.82 0.13 -8.73
C SER A 124 19.84 0.08 -7.61
N GLY A 125 19.50 -0.51 -6.46
CA GLY A 125 20.36 -0.59 -5.26
C GLY A 125 20.58 0.76 -4.55
N LYS A 126 19.84 1.81 -4.96
CA LYS A 126 19.99 3.14 -4.38
C LYS A 126 19.26 3.30 -3.04
N PHE A 127 18.23 2.49 -2.81
CA PHE A 127 17.33 2.60 -1.68
C PHE A 127 17.19 1.29 -0.93
N ASP A 128 16.77 1.37 0.31
CA ASP A 128 16.55 0.24 1.21
C ASP A 128 15.05 0.08 1.53
N SER A 129 14.27 1.14 1.35
CA SER A 129 12.81 1.14 1.37
C SER A 129 12.25 2.18 0.39
N LEU A 130 11.04 1.93 -0.11
CA LEU A 130 10.32 2.79 -1.04
C LEU A 130 8.86 2.88 -0.62
N PHE A 131 8.23 4.01 -0.90
CA PHE A 131 6.79 4.14 -0.80
C PHE A 131 6.21 4.78 -2.07
N SER A 132 4.99 4.40 -2.39
CA SER A 132 4.22 5.03 -3.46
C SER A 132 3.69 6.39 -3.01
N CYS A 133 3.77 7.38 -3.87
CA CYS A 133 3.40 8.75 -3.56
C CYS A 133 2.88 9.49 -4.78
N SER A 134 2.22 10.61 -4.52
CA SER A 134 1.92 11.62 -5.52
C SER A 134 2.59 12.94 -5.17
N ILE A 135 2.84 13.77 -6.18
CA ILE A 135 3.41 15.10 -5.93
C ILE A 135 2.34 15.98 -5.29
N ALA A 136 2.69 16.60 -4.16
CA ALA A 136 1.82 17.54 -3.44
C ALA A 136 1.92 18.94 -4.06
N GLU A 137 1.25 19.15 -5.19
CA GLU A 137 1.15 20.47 -5.79
C GLU A 137 -0.07 21.22 -5.27
N ASP A 138 0.14 22.43 -4.76
CA ASP A 138 -0.92 23.31 -4.24
C ASP A 138 -1.77 22.73 -3.10
N LEU A 139 -1.22 21.79 -2.33
CA LEU A 139 -1.84 21.24 -1.13
C LEU A 139 -1.25 21.92 0.09
N PHE A 140 -2.09 22.68 0.80
CA PHE A 140 -1.70 23.46 1.96
C PHE A 140 -2.42 22.95 3.19
N PHE A 141 -1.66 22.50 4.19
CA PHE A 141 -2.19 21.94 5.42
C PHE A 141 -2.18 23.00 6.53
N TRP A 142 -3.23 22.99 7.32
CA TRP A 142 -3.38 23.83 8.51
C TRP A 142 -3.61 22.94 9.72
N GLU A 143 -3.04 23.31 10.84
CA GLU A 143 -3.18 22.64 12.11
C GLU A 143 -3.83 23.59 13.11
N GLU A 144 -4.78 23.07 13.89
CA GLU A 144 -5.35 23.79 15.00
C GLU A 144 -4.66 23.37 16.31
N SER A 145 -4.08 24.35 17.01
CA SER A 145 -3.48 24.15 18.31
C SER A 145 -3.95 25.24 19.26
N SER A 146 -4.57 24.85 20.38
CA SER A 146 -5.04 25.78 21.43
C SER A 146 -5.97 26.91 20.93
N GLY A 147 -6.82 26.59 19.93
CA GLY A 147 -7.75 27.53 19.32
C GLY A 147 -7.15 28.49 18.31
N ASN A 148 -5.90 28.28 17.91
CA ASN A 148 -5.23 29.01 16.83
C ASN A 148 -4.92 28.09 15.64
N LEU A 149 -5.10 28.62 14.42
CA LEU A 149 -4.70 27.94 13.19
C LEU A 149 -3.33 28.42 12.73
N ASP A 150 -2.45 27.49 12.39
CA ASP A 150 -1.18 27.80 11.71
C ASP A 150 -0.94 26.83 10.55
N SER A 151 -0.15 27.25 9.58
CA SER A 151 0.16 26.43 8.41
C SER A 151 1.27 25.44 8.73
N VAL A 152 1.13 24.20 8.23
CA VAL A 152 2.06 23.10 8.52
C VAL A 152 3.20 23.04 7.49
N ASN A 153 2.87 23.12 6.20
CA ASN A 153 3.82 22.84 5.12
C ASN A 153 4.20 24.06 4.28
N TYR A 154 3.80 25.27 4.69
CA TYR A 154 4.21 26.50 4.03
C TYR A 154 4.17 27.69 5.02
N ASP A 155 4.80 28.80 4.70
CA ASP A 155 4.67 30.05 5.44
C ASP A 155 3.51 30.87 4.88
N TRP A 156 2.37 30.90 5.57
CA TRP A 156 1.19 31.64 5.11
C TRP A 156 1.40 33.15 5.12
N ARG A 157 2.34 33.64 5.91
CA ARG A 157 2.69 35.08 5.96
C ARG A 157 3.56 35.51 4.77
N ASN A 158 4.28 34.55 4.15
CA ASN A 158 5.16 34.77 3.03
C ASN A 158 5.02 33.63 1.99
N ARG A 159 3.81 33.51 1.45
CA ARG A 159 3.51 32.44 0.47
C ARG A 159 4.36 32.58 -0.78
N LYS A 160 5.18 31.57 -1.03
CA LYS A 160 6.02 31.47 -2.22
C LYS A 160 5.18 31.12 -3.45
N ARG A 161 5.72 31.41 -4.63
CA ARG A 161 5.16 30.93 -5.88
C ARG A 161 5.40 29.42 -5.97
N ARG A 162 4.53 28.70 -6.69
CA ARG A 162 4.59 27.22 -6.86
C ARG A 162 5.99 26.75 -7.24
N GLN A 163 6.65 27.37 -8.22
CA GLN A 163 7.99 27.00 -8.67
C GLN A 163 9.11 27.23 -7.64
N ASP A 164 8.84 28.00 -6.61
CA ASP A 164 9.81 28.33 -5.54
C ASP A 164 9.60 27.47 -4.28
N ILE A 165 8.57 26.61 -4.30
CA ILE A 165 8.28 25.66 -3.21
C ILE A 165 9.09 24.37 -3.46
N PRO A 166 9.82 23.84 -2.47
CA PRO A 166 10.47 22.54 -2.60
C PRO A 166 9.45 21.45 -2.96
N LYS A 167 9.86 20.49 -3.81
CA LYS A 167 9.03 19.35 -4.16
C LYS A 167 8.63 18.58 -2.90
N GLN A 168 7.34 18.42 -2.69
CA GLN A 168 6.76 17.67 -1.58
C GLN A 168 6.00 16.46 -2.13
N TYR A 169 5.94 15.41 -1.32
CA TYR A 169 5.27 14.17 -1.68
C TYR A 169 4.16 13.86 -0.68
N ILE A 170 3.05 13.35 -1.19
CA ILE A 170 2.00 12.74 -0.39
C ILE A 170 2.14 11.23 -0.50
N GLU A 171 2.34 10.55 0.62
CA GLU A 171 2.23 9.10 0.71
C GLU A 171 0.79 8.71 0.38
N ASN A 172 0.61 7.89 -0.67
CA ASN A 172 -0.72 7.56 -1.19
C ASN A 172 -1.22 6.18 -0.76
N GLY A 173 -0.49 5.50 0.12
CA GLY A 173 -0.88 4.22 0.68
C GLY A 173 -0.96 3.06 -0.32
N SER A 174 -0.77 3.28 -1.62
CA SER A 174 -0.99 2.25 -2.63
C SER A 174 -0.09 1.03 -2.43
N PHE A 175 1.20 1.24 -2.23
CA PHE A 175 2.13 0.16 -1.87
C PHE A 175 3.45 0.67 -1.28
N TYR A 176 4.12 -0.24 -0.59
CA TYR A 176 5.47 -0.08 -0.07
C TYR A 176 6.38 -1.17 -0.61
N LEU A 177 7.66 -0.88 -0.74
CA LEU A 177 8.70 -1.85 -1.02
C LEU A 177 9.80 -1.69 0.04
N PHE A 178 10.16 -2.77 0.71
CA PHE A 178 11.19 -2.72 1.75
C PHE A 178 11.93 -4.05 1.85
N ARG A 179 13.16 -3.97 2.37
CA ARG A 179 13.97 -5.16 2.64
C ARG A 179 13.47 -5.87 3.90
N PRO A 180 13.46 -7.22 3.93
CA PRO A 180 13.13 -7.98 5.14
C PRO A 180 13.92 -7.55 6.36
N GLU A 181 15.21 -7.22 6.19
CA GLU A 181 16.09 -6.77 7.28
C GLU A 181 15.64 -5.43 7.86
N ALA A 182 15.13 -4.51 7.04
CA ALA A 182 14.62 -3.22 7.51
C ALA A 182 13.43 -3.42 8.43
N LEU A 183 12.49 -4.28 8.02
CA LEU A 183 11.31 -4.64 8.82
C LEU A 183 11.72 -5.26 10.17
N ARG A 184 12.61 -6.25 10.17
CA ARG A 184 13.04 -6.93 11.41
C ARG A 184 13.79 -6.00 12.36
N LYS A 185 14.72 -5.21 11.82
CA LYS A 185 15.58 -4.35 12.65
C LYS A 185 14.83 -3.17 13.27
N ASN A 186 13.92 -2.59 12.52
CA ASN A 186 13.27 -1.35 12.91
C ASN A 186 11.83 -1.55 13.38
N ASN A 187 11.26 -2.74 13.22
CA ASN A 187 9.82 -2.99 13.33
C ASN A 187 9.02 -1.93 12.55
N ASN A 188 9.50 -1.63 11.34
CA ASN A 188 8.96 -0.58 10.49
C ASN A 188 9.25 -0.89 9.01
N ARG A 189 8.31 -0.55 8.13
CA ARG A 189 8.48 -0.64 6.67
C ARG A 189 9.54 0.32 6.13
N PHE A 190 9.85 1.36 6.86
CA PHE A 190 10.89 2.32 6.52
C PHE A 190 12.21 2.02 7.23
N GLY A 191 13.30 2.07 6.48
CA GLY A 191 14.64 1.91 7.00
C GLY A 191 15.69 2.21 5.95
N GLY A 192 16.90 2.54 6.40
CA GLY A 192 18.01 2.89 5.51
C GLY A 192 17.73 4.13 4.66
N ARG A 193 18.07 4.05 3.38
CA ARG A 193 17.80 5.11 2.40
C ARG A 193 16.39 4.93 1.86
N ILE A 194 15.52 5.90 2.14
CA ILE A 194 14.13 5.91 1.70
C ILE A 194 14.04 6.58 0.33
N GLY A 195 13.36 5.95 -0.61
CA GLY A 195 13.04 6.49 -1.91
C GLY A 195 11.54 6.51 -2.17
N VAL A 196 11.15 7.04 -3.32
CA VAL A 196 9.74 7.19 -3.70
C VAL A 196 9.46 6.53 -5.04
N VAL A 197 8.22 6.09 -5.21
CA VAL A 197 7.63 5.69 -6.49
C VAL A 197 6.51 6.68 -6.79
N GLU A 198 6.77 7.60 -7.73
CA GLU A 198 5.80 8.62 -8.10
C GLU A 198 4.68 8.01 -8.94
N MET A 199 3.44 8.33 -8.57
CA MET A 199 2.22 7.94 -9.27
C MET A 199 1.39 9.19 -9.57
N GLU A 200 0.47 9.10 -10.54
CA GLU A 200 -0.45 10.18 -10.86
C GLU A 200 -1.33 10.53 -9.65
N PHE A 201 -1.64 11.82 -9.50
CA PHE A 201 -2.34 12.34 -8.32
C PHE A 201 -3.72 11.67 -8.09
N TRP A 202 -4.46 11.35 -9.15
CA TRP A 202 -5.75 10.69 -9.03
C TRP A 202 -5.68 9.24 -8.47
N LYS A 203 -4.50 8.64 -8.42
CA LYS A 203 -4.27 7.31 -7.83
C LYS A 203 -4.13 7.33 -6.30
N MET A 204 -4.21 8.50 -5.68
CA MET A 204 -4.05 8.63 -4.23
C MET A 204 -5.30 8.27 -3.41
N PHE A 205 -6.45 8.09 -4.06
CA PHE A 205 -7.70 7.85 -3.33
C PHE A 205 -7.80 6.41 -2.84
N GLU A 206 -8.25 6.28 -1.60
CA GLU A 206 -8.47 5.02 -0.91
C GLU A 206 -9.96 4.80 -0.68
N ILE A 207 -10.35 3.54 -0.47
CA ILE A 207 -11.74 3.16 -0.17
C ILE A 207 -11.86 2.96 1.33
N ASP A 208 -12.49 3.93 2.02
CA ASP A 208 -12.85 3.81 3.43
C ASP A 208 -14.36 3.88 3.62
N SER A 209 -15.09 4.58 2.76
CA SER A 209 -16.54 4.71 2.77
C SER A 209 -17.18 4.23 1.45
N MET A 210 -18.52 4.11 1.44
CA MET A 210 -19.26 3.79 0.21
C MET A 210 -19.19 4.89 -0.85
N ASP A 211 -18.93 6.13 -0.45
CA ASP A 211 -18.75 7.22 -1.41
C ASP A 211 -17.35 7.17 -2.04
N ASP A 212 -16.32 6.80 -1.26
CA ASP A 212 -14.99 6.52 -1.81
C ASP A 212 -15.02 5.35 -2.81
N LEU A 213 -15.80 4.29 -2.50
CA LEU A 213 -15.97 3.16 -3.41
C LEU A 213 -16.50 3.63 -4.76
N LYS A 214 -17.58 4.43 -4.79
CA LYS A 214 -18.16 4.97 -6.02
C LYS A 214 -17.16 5.87 -6.79
N MET A 215 -16.45 6.72 -6.06
CA MET A 215 -15.44 7.61 -6.65
C MET A 215 -14.31 6.81 -7.27
N CYS A 216 -13.75 5.85 -6.52
CA CYS A 216 -12.69 4.98 -7.03
C CYS A 216 -13.15 4.13 -8.21
N GLU A 217 -14.40 3.61 -8.22
CA GLU A 217 -14.95 2.92 -9.38
C GLU A 217 -15.05 3.81 -10.63
N ALA A 218 -15.45 5.08 -10.47
CA ALA A 218 -15.50 6.01 -11.58
C ALA A 218 -14.10 6.27 -12.16
N LEU A 219 -13.12 6.51 -11.29
CA LEU A 219 -11.72 6.70 -11.70
C LEU A 219 -11.13 5.43 -12.34
N MET A 220 -11.44 4.26 -11.79
CA MET A 220 -10.98 2.98 -12.34
C MET A 220 -11.49 2.77 -13.76
N ARG A 221 -12.79 3.01 -14.00
CA ARG A 221 -13.41 2.88 -15.33
C ARG A 221 -12.90 3.90 -16.33
N GLU A 222 -12.60 5.11 -15.89
CA GLU A 222 -12.14 6.18 -16.79
C GLU A 222 -10.67 6.01 -17.20
N PHE A 223 -9.81 5.56 -16.29
CA PHE A 223 -8.36 5.63 -16.49
C PHE A 223 -7.66 4.28 -16.60
N LEU A 224 -8.26 3.18 -16.13
CA LEU A 224 -7.58 1.88 -16.03
C LEU A 224 -8.30 0.73 -16.76
N LEU A 225 -9.58 0.85 -17.06
CA LEU A 225 -10.38 -0.13 -17.80
C LEU A 225 -10.74 0.35 -19.20
#